data_78b11e3d67cb1bd49053db1eafeed3dc
#
_entry.id   78b11e3d67cb1bd49053db1eafeed3dc
#
_cell.length_a   1.000
_cell.length_b   1.000
_cell.length_c   1.000
_cell.angle_alpha   90.00
_cell.angle_beta   90.00
_cell.angle_gamma   90.00
#
_symmetry.space_group_name_H-M   'P 1'
#
loop_
_entity.id
_entity.type
_entity.pdbx_description
1 polymer ?
#
loop_
_entity_poly.entity_id
_entity_poly.type
_entity_poly.pdbx_seq_one_letter_code
_entity_poly.pdbx_strand_id
1 'polypeptide(L)'
;MCGRFTSTASPEELMRRFGVTVLDNLQPRWNVAPSQKALVVTRAGLQLEGAMVAWGLPLAGKGRNFLINARMETAAQKPTFRDAFVSRRCLVVASGWYEWSAQKKPWHVQLS
;
A
#
# COMPACT_ATOMS: atom_id res chain seq x y z
N MET A 1 -1.09 -0.28 14.52
CA MET A 1 -0.46 -0.66 13.23
C MET A 1 -1.53 -1.00 12.22
N CYS A 2 -1.36 -0.56 10.98
CA CYS A 2 -2.35 -0.76 9.93
C CYS A 2 -2.40 -2.22 9.46
N GLY A 3 -3.58 -2.83 9.48
CA GLY A 3 -3.83 -4.18 8.98
C GLY A 3 -4.94 -4.24 7.93
N ARG A 4 -5.63 -3.13 7.67
CA ARG A 4 -6.69 -2.99 6.65
C ARG A 4 -6.82 -1.54 6.22
N PHE A 5 -7.09 -1.31 4.94
CA PHE A 5 -7.31 0.05 4.44
C PHE A 5 -8.35 0.10 3.32
N THR A 6 -8.78 1.31 2.98
CA THR A 6 -9.69 1.58 1.87
C THR A 6 -8.92 2.22 0.73
N SER A 7 -9.26 1.86 -0.50
CA SER A 7 -8.70 2.40 -1.73
C SER A 7 -9.85 2.66 -2.70
N THR A 8 -10.36 3.87 -2.67
CA THR A 8 -11.60 4.24 -3.38
C THR A 8 -11.40 5.37 -4.41
N ALA A 9 -10.17 5.78 -4.64
CA ALA A 9 -9.87 6.80 -5.65
C ALA A 9 -10.32 6.35 -7.04
N SER A 10 -10.96 7.25 -7.77
CA SER A 10 -11.38 7.01 -9.15
C SER A 10 -10.19 7.15 -10.11
N PRO A 11 -10.28 6.56 -11.33
CA PRO A 11 -9.27 6.79 -12.37
C PRO A 11 -9.05 8.28 -12.68
N GLU A 12 -10.10 9.09 -12.65
CA GLU A 12 -10.05 10.54 -12.87
C GLU A 12 -9.25 11.25 -11.77
N GLU A 13 -9.43 10.85 -10.52
CA GLU A 13 -8.64 11.39 -9.40
C GLU A 13 -7.17 11.03 -9.52
N LEU A 14 -6.88 9.81 -9.94
CA LEU A 14 -5.50 9.33 -10.12
C LEU A 14 -4.79 10.08 -11.25
N MET A 15 -5.48 10.30 -12.35
CA MET A 15 -4.98 11.12 -13.45
C MET A 15 -4.72 12.56 -12.99
N ARG A 16 -5.66 13.16 -12.27
CA ARG A 16 -5.53 14.54 -11.78
C ARG A 16 -4.41 14.71 -10.77
N ARG A 17 -4.24 13.77 -9.84
CA ARG A 17 -3.27 13.89 -8.75
C ARG A 17 -1.86 13.45 -9.13
N PHE A 18 -1.73 12.40 -9.93
CA PHE A 18 -0.46 11.75 -10.22
C PHE A 18 -0.12 11.73 -11.72
N GLY A 19 -1.06 12.10 -12.59
CA GLY A 19 -0.86 12.00 -14.04
C GLY A 19 -0.74 10.55 -14.52
N VAL A 20 -1.30 9.59 -13.79
CA VAL A 20 -1.22 8.16 -14.13
C VAL A 20 -2.54 7.69 -14.73
N THR A 21 -2.44 6.85 -15.76
CA THR A 21 -3.54 6.07 -16.29
C THR A 21 -3.51 4.71 -15.62
N VAL A 22 -4.62 4.32 -15.02
CA VAL A 22 -4.76 3.00 -14.43
C VAL A 22 -5.39 2.07 -15.45
N LEU A 23 -4.75 0.94 -15.66
CA LEU A 23 -5.24 -0.10 -16.55
C LEU A 23 -6.50 -0.74 -15.95
N ASP A 24 -7.47 -0.92 -16.82
CA ASP A 24 -8.69 -1.73 -16.73
C ASP A 24 -9.30 -2.09 -15.36
N ASN A 25 -10.57 -1.69 -15.18
CA ASN A 25 -11.46 -2.15 -14.11
C ASN A 25 -11.03 -1.81 -12.68
N LEU A 26 -10.45 -0.64 -12.46
CA LEU A 26 -10.24 -0.17 -11.10
C LEU A 26 -11.57 -0.02 -10.38
N GLN A 27 -11.81 -0.86 -9.38
CA GLN A 27 -13.00 -0.80 -8.55
C GLN A 27 -12.68 -0.24 -7.17
N PRO A 28 -13.58 0.54 -6.57
CA PRO A 28 -13.44 0.95 -5.18
C PRO A 28 -13.32 -0.27 -4.27
N ARG A 29 -12.37 -0.22 -3.36
CA ARG A 29 -12.15 -1.29 -2.38
C ARG A 29 -12.21 -0.74 -0.97
N TRP A 30 -13.12 -1.26 -0.19
CA TRP A 30 -13.41 -0.79 1.16
C TRP A 30 -12.71 -1.60 2.25
N ASN A 31 -12.01 -2.68 1.89
CA ASN A 31 -11.39 -3.56 2.86
C ASN A 31 -10.22 -4.33 2.24
N VAL A 32 -9.14 -3.61 1.95
CA VAL A 32 -7.90 -4.22 1.45
C VAL A 32 -7.17 -4.87 2.61
N ALA A 33 -6.86 -6.15 2.45
CA ALA A 33 -6.18 -6.97 3.44
C ALA A 33 -4.77 -7.36 2.99
N PRO A 34 -3.87 -7.70 3.93
CA PRO A 34 -2.57 -8.28 3.59
C PRO A 34 -2.68 -9.45 2.62
N SER A 35 -1.68 -9.63 1.78
CA SER A 35 -1.58 -10.56 0.65
C SER A 35 -2.46 -10.25 -0.56
N GLN A 36 -3.45 -9.41 -0.44
CA GLN A 36 -4.25 -8.95 -1.57
C GLN A 36 -3.49 -7.91 -2.39
N LYS A 37 -3.80 -7.84 -3.69
CA LYS A 37 -3.25 -6.79 -4.54
C LYS A 37 -3.93 -5.46 -4.25
N ALA A 38 -3.14 -4.40 -4.22
CA ALA A 38 -3.58 -3.03 -4.02
C ALA A 38 -2.95 -2.11 -5.06
N LEU A 39 -3.63 -1.01 -5.35
CA LEU A 39 -3.12 -0.01 -6.27
C LEU A 39 -1.98 0.77 -5.63
N VAL A 40 -0.88 0.85 -6.35
CA VAL A 40 0.26 1.70 -6.00
C VAL A 40 0.62 2.60 -7.18
N VAL A 41 1.26 3.72 -6.87
CA VAL A 41 1.91 4.57 -7.85
C VAL A 41 3.42 4.40 -7.68
N THR A 42 4.09 4.05 -8.75
CA THR A 42 5.54 3.83 -8.79
C THR A 42 6.17 4.64 -9.90
N ARG A 43 7.49 4.74 -9.90
CA ARG A 43 8.24 5.44 -10.92
C ARG A 43 8.79 4.46 -11.95
N ALA A 44 8.51 4.72 -13.22
CA ALA A 44 9.12 4.05 -14.36
C ALA A 44 9.94 5.08 -15.15
N GLY A 45 11.26 5.11 -14.94
CA GLY A 45 12.13 6.16 -15.48
C GLY A 45 11.76 7.54 -14.96
N LEU A 46 11.36 8.46 -15.84
CA LEU A 46 10.91 9.81 -15.49
C LEU A 46 9.39 9.92 -15.31
N GLN A 47 8.64 8.85 -15.58
CA GLN A 47 7.19 8.85 -15.50
C GLN A 47 6.70 8.10 -14.27
N LEU A 48 5.52 8.49 -13.79
CA LEU A 48 4.77 7.74 -12.79
C LEU A 48 3.81 6.78 -13.49
N GLU A 49 3.64 5.60 -12.91
CA GLU A 49 2.68 4.61 -13.40
C GLU A 49 1.91 3.99 -12.24
N GLY A 50 0.66 3.61 -12.51
CA GLY A 50 -0.16 2.84 -11.59
C GLY A 50 0.08 1.34 -11.79
N ALA A 51 0.16 0.60 -10.68
CA ALA A 51 0.33 -0.84 -10.71
C ALA A 51 -0.44 -1.51 -9.58
N MET A 52 -0.84 -2.77 -9.80
CA MET A 52 -1.47 -3.61 -8.77
C MET A 52 -0.40 -4.51 -8.16
N VAL A 53 -0.09 -4.30 -6.88
CA VAL A 53 0.98 -5.00 -6.18
C VAL A 53 0.44 -5.65 -4.90
N ALA A 54 0.88 -6.88 -4.61
CA ALA A 54 0.47 -7.58 -3.41
C ALA A 54 1.04 -6.91 -2.15
N TRP A 55 0.19 -6.73 -1.15
CA TRP A 55 0.59 -6.17 0.13
C TRP A 55 1.34 -7.20 0.96
N GLY A 56 2.59 -6.94 1.24
CA GLY A 56 3.44 -7.74 2.09
C GLY A 56 4.81 -7.97 1.48
N LEU A 57 5.85 -7.88 2.30
CA LEU A 57 7.22 -8.16 1.90
C LEU A 57 7.56 -9.62 2.22
N PRO A 58 7.84 -10.47 1.21
CA PRO A 58 8.18 -11.87 1.46
C PRO A 58 9.47 -12.00 2.29
N LEU A 59 9.45 -12.94 3.24
CA LEU A 59 10.65 -13.30 4.00
C LEU A 59 11.36 -14.46 3.30
N ALA A 60 12.61 -14.23 2.92
CA ALA A 60 13.43 -15.24 2.27
C ALA A 60 13.54 -16.52 3.14
N GLY A 61 13.33 -17.68 2.53
CA GLY A 61 13.47 -18.98 3.18
C GLY A 61 12.39 -19.34 4.21
N LYS A 62 11.34 -18.53 4.34
CA LYS A 62 10.27 -18.77 5.34
C LYS A 62 8.89 -19.08 4.72
N GLY A 63 8.87 -19.67 3.55
CA GLY A 63 7.65 -20.13 2.89
C GLY A 63 6.69 -18.98 2.57
N ARG A 64 5.43 -19.07 3.04
CA ARG A 64 4.40 -18.07 2.82
C ARG A 64 4.42 -16.89 3.81
N ASN A 65 5.43 -16.82 4.67
CA ASN A 65 5.53 -15.75 5.64
C ASN A 65 5.96 -14.44 4.98
N PHE A 66 5.25 -13.37 5.31
CA PHE A 66 5.54 -12.02 4.82
C PHE A 66 5.29 -10.99 5.92
N LEU A 67 5.98 -9.85 5.82
CA LEU A 67 5.80 -8.72 6.73
C LEU A 67 4.86 -7.71 6.10
N ILE A 68 3.87 -7.26 6.87
CA ILE A 68 2.84 -6.33 6.39
C ILE A 68 3.10 -4.88 6.80
N ASN A 69 4.00 -4.65 7.76
CA ASN A 69 4.35 -3.34 8.27
C ASN A 69 5.85 -3.20 8.50
N ALA A 70 6.35 -2.00 8.33
CA ALA A 70 7.70 -1.61 8.73
C ALA A 70 7.62 -0.32 9.54
N ARG A 71 8.42 -0.22 10.61
CA ARG A 71 8.53 1.02 11.38
C ARG A 71 9.38 2.02 10.62
N MET A 72 8.87 3.22 10.44
CA MET A 72 9.58 4.28 9.72
C MET A 72 10.95 4.58 10.34
N GLU A 73 11.05 4.54 11.67
CA GLU A 73 12.26 4.88 12.42
C GLU A 73 13.42 3.93 12.15
N THR A 74 13.15 2.70 11.72
CA THR A 74 14.17 1.66 11.53
C THR A 74 14.18 1.03 10.13
N ALA A 75 13.25 1.36 9.27
CA ALA A 75 13.13 0.74 7.94
C ALA A 75 14.38 0.91 7.08
N ALA A 76 15.05 2.07 7.18
CA ALA A 76 16.26 2.36 6.41
C ALA A 76 17.48 1.54 6.86
N GLN A 77 17.50 1.08 8.11
CA GLN A 77 18.65 0.36 8.70
C GLN A 77 18.46 -1.16 8.75
N LYS A 78 17.22 -1.63 8.96
CA LYS A 78 16.97 -3.06 9.09
C LYS A 78 17.27 -3.82 7.79
N PRO A 79 18.07 -4.89 7.83
CA PRO A 79 18.43 -5.66 6.63
C PRO A 79 17.22 -6.11 5.80
N THR A 80 16.11 -6.43 6.45
CA THR A 80 14.88 -6.89 5.77
C THR A 80 14.28 -5.82 4.86
N PHE A 81 14.36 -4.54 5.23
CA PHE A 81 13.69 -3.44 4.53
C PHE A 81 14.65 -2.52 3.78
N ARG A 82 15.94 -2.52 4.14
CA ARG A 82 16.93 -1.55 3.67
C ARG A 82 16.98 -1.43 2.15
N ASP A 83 17.08 -2.55 1.44
CA ASP A 83 17.21 -2.53 -0.02
C ASP A 83 15.94 -2.03 -0.70
N ALA A 84 14.76 -2.45 -0.20
CA ALA A 84 13.49 -1.95 -0.69
C ALA A 84 13.31 -0.45 -0.39
N PHE A 85 13.75 -0.01 0.79
CA PHE A 85 13.70 1.41 1.18
C PHE A 85 14.54 2.30 0.24
N VAL A 86 15.69 1.82 -0.21
CA VAL A 86 16.57 2.57 -1.11
C VAL A 86 16.07 2.57 -2.56
N SER A 87 15.63 1.44 -3.07
CA SER A 87 15.47 1.26 -4.53
C SER A 87 14.06 0.84 -5.00
N ARG A 88 13.17 0.42 -4.12
CA ARG A 88 11.86 -0.10 -4.49
C ARG A 88 10.72 0.54 -3.69
N ARG A 89 10.61 1.85 -3.81
CA ARG A 89 9.58 2.63 -3.14
C ARG A 89 8.37 2.85 -4.02
N CYS A 90 7.20 2.91 -3.40
CA CYS A 90 5.96 3.27 -4.08
C CYS A 90 5.07 4.08 -3.14
N LEU A 91 4.05 4.69 -3.71
CA LEU A 91 2.95 5.30 -2.96
C LEU A 91 1.78 4.33 -2.98
N VAL A 92 1.31 3.91 -1.83
CA VAL A 92 0.06 3.13 -1.72
C VAL A 92 -1.11 4.10 -1.79
N VAL A 93 -2.02 3.87 -2.73
CA VAL A 93 -3.19 4.74 -2.91
C VAL A 93 -4.26 4.30 -1.91
N ALA A 94 -4.40 5.06 -0.84
CA ALA A 94 -5.36 4.80 0.22
C ALA A 94 -6.25 6.02 0.44
N SER A 95 -7.53 5.78 0.71
CA SER A 95 -8.51 6.81 1.11
C SER A 95 -8.75 6.83 2.62
N GLY A 96 -8.35 5.79 3.31
CA GLY A 96 -8.47 5.66 4.76
C GLY A 96 -7.94 4.32 5.23
N TRP A 97 -7.90 4.11 6.52
CA TRP A 97 -7.48 2.83 7.09
C TRP A 97 -8.31 2.49 8.32
N TYR A 98 -8.21 1.22 8.75
CA TYR A 98 -8.90 0.74 9.94
C TYR A 98 -7.93 0.56 11.09
N GLU A 99 -8.36 1.01 12.26
CA GLU A 99 -7.72 0.70 13.53
C GLU A 99 -8.75 0.05 14.47
N TRP A 100 -8.27 -0.76 15.42
CA TRP A 100 -9.13 -1.45 16.37
C TRP A 100 -8.92 -0.90 17.77
N SER A 101 -10.03 -0.61 18.47
CA SER A 101 -9.99 -0.25 19.88
C SER A 101 -9.53 -1.42 20.76
N ALA A 102 -9.26 -1.15 22.04
CA ALA A 102 -8.98 -2.20 23.03
C ALA A 102 -10.10 -3.24 23.12
N GLN A 103 -11.35 -2.85 22.83
CA GLN A 103 -12.52 -3.72 22.80
C GLN A 103 -12.71 -4.40 21.43
N LYS A 104 -11.72 -4.34 20.56
CA LYS A 104 -11.73 -4.93 19.20
C LYS A 104 -12.83 -4.36 18.30
N LYS A 105 -13.27 -3.13 18.52
CA LYS A 105 -14.17 -2.43 17.61
C LYS A 105 -13.37 -1.73 16.53
N PRO A 106 -13.73 -1.86 15.25
CA PRO A 106 -13.04 -1.17 14.17
C PRO A 106 -13.42 0.31 14.11
N TRP A 107 -12.40 1.13 13.82
CA TRP A 107 -12.55 2.54 13.51
C TRP A 107 -12.01 2.77 12.10
N HIS A 108 -12.78 3.45 11.27
CA HIS A 108 -12.31 3.90 9.97
C HIS A 108 -11.77 5.32 10.09
N VAL A 109 -10.49 5.49 9.81
CA VAL A 109 -9.78 6.77 9.87
C VAL A 109 -9.53 7.25 8.46
N GLN A 110 -9.88 8.49 8.17
CA GLN A 110 -9.61 9.12 6.88
C GLN A 110 -9.28 10.59 7.07
N LEU A 111 -8.57 11.16 6.14
CA LEU A 111 -8.35 12.61 6.10
C LEU A 111 -9.60 13.30 5.56
N SER A 112 -9.97 14.37 6.19
CA SER A 112 -11.08 15.23 5.74
C SER A 112 -10.66 16.12 4.56
#